data_38710d05fdf12def97fcf4134a3514e4
#
_entry.id   38710d05fdf12def97fcf4134a3514e4
#
_cell.length_a   1.000
_cell.length_b   1.000
_cell.length_c   1.000
_cell.angle_alpha   90.00
_cell.angle_beta   90.00
_cell.angle_gamma   90.00
#
_symmetry.space_group_name_H-M   'P 1'
#
loop_
_entity.id
_entity.type
_entity.pdbx_description
1 polymer ?
#
loop_
_entity_poly.entity_id
_entity_poly.type
_entity_poly.pdbx_seq_one_letter_code
_entity_poly.pdbx_strand_id
1 'polypeptide(L)'
;MGEATLTMSQVEDYEPGKFYRRELPCLLIAVEHAESALRGAVGGVVIDGNVRLDQRGRAGLGLHLRAATDERFPVIGVAKRPFKGLEATEVLRGGSQNPLIVTAAGIPESEAASIVGSMAGPHRTPTLIKRADQLSRL
;
A
#
# COMPACT_ATOMS: atom_id res chain seq x y z
N MET A 1 -12.20 13.22 -7.28
CA MET A 1 -11.51 12.30 -6.38
C MET A 1 -11.85 12.63 -4.95
N GLY A 2 -12.18 11.64 -4.15
CA GLY A 2 -12.57 11.83 -2.76
C GLY A 2 -11.46 11.51 -1.77
N GLU A 3 -11.50 12.15 -0.62
CA GLU A 3 -10.65 11.84 0.53
C GLU A 3 -11.52 11.51 1.73
N ALA A 4 -11.08 10.58 2.56
CA ALA A 4 -11.75 10.25 3.80
C ALA A 4 -10.73 9.93 4.89
N THR A 5 -11.05 10.33 6.12
CA THR A 5 -10.29 9.99 7.31
C THR A 5 -11.21 9.27 8.28
N LEU A 6 -10.80 8.10 8.73
CA LEU A 6 -11.55 7.27 9.65
C LEU A 6 -10.78 7.13 10.96
N THR A 7 -11.48 7.27 12.08
CA THR A 7 -10.87 7.15 13.41
C THR A 7 -11.28 5.82 14.03
N MET A 8 -10.29 5.07 14.48
CA MET A 8 -10.50 3.79 15.15
C MET A 8 -10.57 3.99 16.66
N SER A 9 -11.60 3.42 17.29
CA SER A 9 -11.77 3.45 18.74
C SER A 9 -10.83 2.49 19.47
N GLN A 10 -10.39 1.44 18.81
CA GLN A 10 -9.43 0.47 19.33
C GLN A 10 -8.42 0.12 18.26
N VAL A 11 -7.16 0.04 18.66
CA VAL A 11 -6.06 -0.39 17.81
C VAL A 11 -5.29 -1.47 18.58
N GLU A 12 -4.97 -2.58 17.92
CA GLU A 12 -4.17 -3.64 18.54
C GLU A 12 -2.78 -3.15 18.89
N ASP A 13 -2.20 -3.72 19.97
CA ASP A 13 -0.84 -3.41 20.38
C ASP A 13 0.16 -3.79 19.30
N TYR A 14 1.23 -3.02 19.20
CA TYR A 14 2.31 -3.31 18.28
C TYR A 14 3.06 -4.58 18.72
N GLU A 15 3.15 -5.55 17.81
CA GLU A 15 3.97 -6.75 17.97
C GLU A 15 5.01 -6.81 16.84
N PRO A 16 6.30 -6.93 17.15
CA PRO A 16 7.34 -7.08 16.13
C PRO A 16 7.04 -8.24 15.16
N GLY A 17 7.15 -7.98 13.86
CA GLY A 17 6.84 -8.96 12.80
C GLY A 17 5.36 -9.16 12.52
N LYS A 18 4.48 -8.52 13.31
CA LYS A 18 3.02 -8.60 13.14
C LYS A 18 2.40 -7.22 12.99
N PHE A 19 3.11 -6.32 12.36
CA PHE A 19 2.67 -4.96 12.09
C PHE A 19 1.33 -4.90 11.37
N TYR A 20 1.05 -5.84 10.47
CA TYR A 20 -0.20 -5.91 9.74
C TYR A 20 -1.44 -6.02 10.65
N ARG A 21 -1.31 -6.63 11.82
CA ARG A 21 -2.44 -6.78 12.76
C ARG A 21 -2.95 -5.43 13.27
N ARG A 22 -2.06 -4.46 13.35
CA ARG A 22 -2.39 -3.11 13.77
C ARG A 22 -3.02 -2.30 12.65
N GLU A 23 -2.50 -2.44 11.44
CA GLU A 23 -2.90 -1.64 10.28
C GLU A 23 -4.10 -2.22 9.53
N LEU A 24 -4.21 -3.55 9.48
CA LEU A 24 -5.21 -4.22 8.63
C LEU A 24 -6.66 -3.83 8.93
N PRO A 25 -7.13 -3.78 10.19
CA PRO A 25 -8.51 -3.38 10.45
C PRO A 25 -8.86 -2.00 9.92
N CYS A 26 -7.94 -1.05 10.04
CA CYS A 26 -8.12 0.31 9.53
C CYS A 26 -8.22 0.32 8.00
N LEU A 27 -7.36 -0.45 7.33
CA LEU A 27 -7.38 -0.55 5.88
C LEU A 27 -8.65 -1.21 5.36
N LEU A 28 -9.15 -2.24 6.04
CA LEU A 28 -10.40 -2.91 5.65
C LEU A 28 -11.58 -1.94 5.69
N ILE A 29 -11.67 -1.13 6.75
CA ILE A 29 -12.71 -0.12 6.85
C ILE A 29 -12.58 0.93 5.74
N ALA A 30 -11.37 1.37 5.45
CA ALA A 30 -11.11 2.33 4.37
C ALA A 30 -11.50 1.77 3.00
N VAL A 31 -11.18 0.50 2.73
CA VAL A 31 -11.54 -0.16 1.47
C VAL A 31 -13.06 -0.30 1.35
N GLU A 32 -13.75 -0.72 2.42
CA GLU A 32 -15.21 -0.83 2.42
C GLU A 32 -15.87 0.53 2.16
N HIS A 33 -15.35 1.59 2.77
CA HIS A 33 -15.82 2.95 2.54
C HIS A 33 -15.64 3.35 1.07
N ALA A 34 -14.48 3.08 0.50
CA ALA A 34 -14.20 3.39 -0.91
C ALA A 34 -15.10 2.58 -1.85
N GLU A 35 -15.33 1.31 -1.57
CA GLU A 35 -16.25 0.48 -2.37
C GLU A 35 -17.66 1.06 -2.37
N SER A 36 -18.15 1.49 -1.22
CA SER A 36 -19.47 2.12 -1.11
C SER A 36 -19.53 3.45 -1.87
N ALA A 37 -18.52 4.31 -1.69
CA ALA A 37 -18.48 5.62 -2.32
C ALA A 37 -18.35 5.53 -3.84
N LEU A 38 -17.64 4.52 -4.35
CA LEU A 38 -17.41 4.30 -5.78
C LEU A 38 -18.36 3.26 -6.39
N ARG A 39 -19.34 2.80 -5.63
CA ARG A 39 -20.36 1.83 -6.09
C ARG A 39 -19.73 0.56 -6.67
N GLY A 40 -18.72 0.04 -6.02
CA GLY A 40 -18.00 -1.17 -6.44
C GLY A 40 -16.98 -0.97 -7.56
N ALA A 41 -16.76 0.25 -8.03
CA ALA A 41 -15.81 0.53 -9.11
C ALA A 41 -14.37 0.72 -8.60
N VAL A 42 -13.88 -0.19 -7.76
CA VAL A 42 -12.49 -0.19 -7.26
C VAL A 42 -11.68 -1.16 -8.12
N GLY A 43 -10.70 -0.64 -8.86
CA GLY A 43 -9.86 -1.43 -9.75
C GLY A 43 -8.58 -1.97 -9.09
N GLY A 44 -8.23 -1.48 -7.92
CA GLY A 44 -7.03 -1.88 -7.19
C GLY A 44 -6.79 -1.00 -5.99
N VAL A 45 -5.84 -1.41 -5.16
CA VAL A 45 -5.49 -0.69 -3.93
C VAL A 45 -3.98 -0.47 -3.89
N VAL A 46 -3.58 0.75 -3.58
CA VAL A 46 -2.17 1.10 -3.34
C VAL A 46 -2.01 1.41 -1.86
N ILE A 47 -1.07 0.74 -1.21
CA ILE A 47 -0.79 0.94 0.21
C ILE A 47 0.61 1.50 0.43
N ASP A 48 0.77 2.24 1.53
CA ASP A 48 2.08 2.65 2.04
C ASP A 48 2.64 1.49 2.88
N GLY A 49 3.40 0.63 2.26
CA GLY A 49 3.93 -0.56 2.89
C GLY A 49 4.27 -1.66 1.88
N ASN A 50 4.58 -2.84 2.38
CA ASN A 50 4.98 -3.97 1.55
C ASN A 50 3.84 -4.99 1.40
N VAL A 51 3.71 -5.53 0.19
CA VAL A 51 2.78 -6.65 -0.08
C VAL A 51 3.38 -7.95 0.46
N ARG A 52 4.66 -8.20 0.18
CA ARG A 52 5.42 -9.35 0.69
C ARG A 52 6.67 -8.87 1.41
N LEU A 53 7.24 -9.71 2.28
CA LEU A 53 8.38 -9.34 3.11
C LEU A 53 9.70 -10.01 2.70
N ASP A 54 9.67 -11.00 1.82
CA ASP A 54 10.86 -11.68 1.31
C ASP A 54 10.60 -12.32 -0.05
N GLN A 55 11.60 -13.02 -0.59
CA GLN A 55 11.52 -13.71 -1.87
C GLN A 55 10.69 -14.98 -1.82
N ARG A 56 10.42 -15.51 -0.62
CA ARG A 56 9.59 -16.70 -0.43
C ARG A 56 8.10 -16.37 -0.38
N GLY A 57 7.75 -15.08 -0.42
CA GLY A 57 6.36 -14.64 -0.39
C GLY A 57 5.77 -14.54 1.01
N ARG A 58 6.62 -14.39 2.06
CA ARG A 58 6.10 -14.13 3.40
C ARG A 58 5.20 -12.90 3.38
N ALA A 59 3.99 -13.03 3.92
CA ALA A 59 2.99 -12.01 3.82
C ALA A 59 3.37 -10.74 4.58
N GLY A 60 3.34 -9.61 3.87
CA GLY A 60 3.29 -8.27 4.44
C GLY A 60 1.86 -7.78 4.52
N LEU A 61 1.69 -6.51 4.86
CA LEU A 61 0.39 -5.88 5.00
C LEU A 61 -0.50 -6.08 3.76
N GLY A 62 0.07 -5.92 2.56
CA GLY A 62 -0.68 -6.01 1.31
C GLY A 62 -1.25 -7.39 1.03
N LEU A 63 -0.49 -8.46 1.31
CA LEU A 63 -1.01 -9.83 1.14
C LEU A 63 -2.11 -10.14 2.15
N HIS A 64 -1.98 -9.67 3.39
CA HIS A 64 -3.04 -9.82 4.38
C HIS A 64 -4.31 -9.05 3.98
N LEU A 65 -4.15 -7.83 3.45
CA LEU A 65 -5.27 -7.05 2.93
C LEU A 65 -5.97 -7.77 1.78
N ARG A 66 -5.20 -8.30 0.84
CA ARG A 66 -5.74 -9.00 -0.32
C ARG A 66 -6.51 -10.25 0.09
N ALA A 67 -5.96 -11.04 1.02
CA ALA A 67 -6.65 -12.22 1.56
C ALA A 67 -7.96 -11.84 2.27
N ALA A 68 -7.93 -10.77 3.07
CA ALA A 68 -9.10 -10.32 3.82
C ALA A 68 -10.20 -9.72 2.92
N THR A 69 -9.88 -9.33 1.71
CA THR A 69 -10.83 -8.85 0.70
C THR A 69 -11.17 -9.92 -0.35
N ASP A 70 -10.93 -11.19 -0.03
CA ASP A 70 -11.21 -12.34 -0.91
C ASP A 70 -10.56 -12.23 -2.29
N GLU A 71 -9.36 -11.65 -2.33
CA GLU A 71 -8.58 -11.44 -3.56
C GLU A 71 -9.33 -10.64 -4.65
N ARG A 72 -10.29 -9.82 -4.26
CA ARG A 72 -11.10 -9.04 -5.20
C ARG A 72 -10.32 -7.96 -5.95
N PHE A 73 -9.20 -7.49 -5.37
CA PHE A 73 -8.42 -6.40 -5.95
C PHE A 73 -6.96 -6.79 -6.07
N PRO A 74 -6.25 -6.32 -7.11
CA PRO A 74 -4.80 -6.26 -7.05
C PRO A 74 -4.39 -5.24 -5.98
N VAL A 75 -3.29 -5.53 -5.29
CA VAL A 75 -2.72 -4.65 -4.28
C VAL A 75 -1.29 -4.31 -4.65
N ILE A 76 -0.96 -3.03 -4.64
CA ILE A 76 0.39 -2.51 -4.88
C ILE A 76 0.90 -1.94 -3.57
N GLY A 77 2.07 -2.39 -3.15
CA GLY A 77 2.77 -1.83 -2.00
C GLY A 77 3.87 -0.88 -2.44
N VAL A 78 3.94 0.28 -1.83
CA VAL A 78 5.00 1.27 -2.05
C VAL A 78 5.67 1.55 -0.73
N ALA A 79 6.95 1.21 -0.62
CA ALA A 79 7.74 1.46 0.59
C ALA A 79 8.84 2.48 0.28
N LYS A 80 9.05 3.39 1.21
CA LYS A 80 10.06 4.46 1.09
C LYS A 80 11.45 3.98 1.50
N ARG A 81 11.54 2.87 2.22
CA ARG A 81 12.80 2.33 2.76
C ARG A 81 12.93 0.86 2.44
N PRO A 82 14.17 0.37 2.21
CA PRO A 82 14.40 -1.06 2.04
C PRO A 82 13.98 -1.84 3.29
N PHE A 83 13.45 -3.03 3.07
CA PHE A 83 13.17 -3.98 4.13
C PHE A 83 14.22 -5.09 4.08
N LYS A 84 14.85 -5.39 5.22
CA LYS A 84 15.91 -6.38 5.29
C LYS A 84 15.43 -7.74 4.80
N GLY A 85 16.15 -8.33 3.84
CA GLY A 85 15.80 -9.61 3.26
C GLY A 85 14.81 -9.55 2.10
N LEU A 86 14.32 -8.37 1.77
CA LEU A 86 13.42 -8.18 0.63
C LEU A 86 14.18 -7.61 -0.56
N GLU A 87 14.15 -8.34 -1.67
CA GLU A 87 14.50 -7.83 -2.99
C GLU A 87 13.20 -7.63 -3.78
N ALA A 88 12.98 -6.44 -4.27
CA ALA A 88 11.77 -6.08 -4.99
C ALA A 88 12.09 -5.05 -6.06
N THR A 89 11.11 -4.74 -6.89
CA THR A 89 11.29 -3.78 -7.97
C THR A 89 11.49 -2.37 -7.41
N GLU A 90 12.52 -1.69 -7.88
CA GLU A 90 12.85 -0.33 -7.49
C GLU A 90 12.36 0.67 -8.53
N VAL A 91 11.83 1.79 -8.07
CA VAL A 91 11.34 2.87 -8.93
C VAL A 91 11.99 4.19 -8.53
N LEU A 92 12.66 4.82 -9.48
CA LEU A 92 13.23 6.16 -9.30
C LEU A 92 12.24 7.20 -9.83
N ARG A 93 12.01 8.23 -9.05
CA ARG A 93 11.11 9.34 -9.38
C ARG A 93 11.66 10.68 -8.89
N GLY A 94 11.25 11.75 -9.57
CA GLY A 94 11.49 13.12 -9.10
C GLY A 94 12.95 13.53 -9.03
N GLY A 95 13.83 12.88 -9.79
CA GLY A 95 15.26 13.15 -9.73
C GLY A 95 15.96 12.62 -8.48
N SER A 96 15.25 11.91 -7.60
CA SER A 96 15.82 11.30 -6.40
C SER A 96 16.68 10.10 -6.78
N GLN A 97 17.78 9.91 -6.05
CA GLN A 97 18.61 8.70 -6.15
C GLN A 97 18.15 7.60 -5.19
N ASN A 98 17.18 7.89 -4.33
CA ASN A 98 16.60 6.93 -3.39
C ASN A 98 15.36 6.30 -4.03
N PRO A 99 15.41 5.00 -4.42
CA PRO A 99 14.26 4.37 -5.06
C PRO A 99 13.12 4.14 -4.08
N LEU A 100 11.90 4.10 -4.63
CA LEU A 100 10.77 3.48 -3.96
C LEU A 100 10.83 1.98 -4.18
N ILE A 101 10.43 1.21 -3.20
CA ILE A 101 10.37 -0.25 -3.28
C ILE A 101 8.93 -0.65 -3.58
N VAL A 102 8.72 -1.34 -4.70
CA VAL A 102 7.39 -1.72 -5.17
C VAL A 102 7.22 -3.22 -5.11
N THR A 103 6.17 -3.65 -4.44
CA THR A 103 5.70 -5.03 -4.39
C THR A 103 4.26 -5.09 -4.88
N ALA A 104 3.78 -6.25 -5.30
CA ALA A 104 2.42 -6.39 -5.81
C ALA A 104 1.88 -7.79 -5.64
N ALA A 105 0.57 -7.90 -5.58
CA ALA A 105 -0.17 -9.15 -5.69
C ALA A 105 -1.41 -8.91 -6.56
N GLY A 106 -1.73 -9.89 -7.43
CA GLY A 106 -2.83 -9.77 -8.38
C GLY A 106 -2.44 -9.15 -9.72
N ILE A 107 -1.27 -8.52 -9.80
CA ILE A 107 -0.63 -8.04 -11.05
C ILE A 107 0.88 -8.27 -10.94
N PRO A 108 1.60 -8.31 -12.07
CA PRO A 108 3.06 -8.40 -12.05
C PRO A 108 3.69 -7.16 -11.39
N GLU A 109 4.79 -7.34 -10.66
CA GLU A 109 5.50 -6.21 -10.04
C GLU A 109 6.03 -5.22 -11.07
N SER A 110 6.39 -5.67 -12.27
CA SER A 110 6.81 -4.77 -13.36
C SER A 110 5.70 -3.82 -13.78
N GLU A 111 4.46 -4.31 -13.86
CA GLU A 111 3.30 -3.48 -14.17
C GLU A 111 3.01 -2.51 -13.03
N ALA A 112 3.06 -2.99 -11.79
CA ALA A 112 2.90 -2.14 -10.60
C ALA A 112 3.97 -1.03 -10.57
N ALA A 113 5.22 -1.35 -10.87
CA ALA A 113 6.30 -0.38 -10.95
C ALA A 113 6.03 0.70 -12.00
N SER A 114 5.52 0.32 -13.17
CA SER A 114 5.13 1.27 -14.21
C SER A 114 4.02 2.20 -13.74
N ILE A 115 3.01 1.66 -13.06
CA ILE A 115 1.90 2.45 -12.49
C ILE A 115 2.45 3.46 -11.48
N VAL A 116 3.27 3.03 -10.54
CA VAL A 116 3.85 3.91 -9.51
C VAL A 116 4.75 4.97 -10.14
N GLY A 117 5.57 4.58 -11.12
CA GLY A 117 6.46 5.50 -11.81
C GLY A 117 5.71 6.61 -12.55
N SER A 118 4.52 6.32 -13.06
CA SER A 118 3.70 7.27 -13.80
C SER A 118 2.66 8.01 -12.96
N MET A 119 2.55 7.74 -11.66
CA MET A 119 1.62 8.45 -10.78
C MET A 119 1.93 9.95 -10.73
N ALA A 120 0.88 10.75 -10.57
CA ALA A 120 1.00 12.20 -10.57
C ALA A 120 1.91 12.72 -9.45
N GLY A 121 2.62 13.79 -9.75
CA GLY A 121 3.50 14.52 -8.84
C GLY A 121 4.96 14.55 -9.29
N PRO A 122 5.67 15.65 -9.01
CA PRO A 122 7.05 15.84 -9.49
C PRO A 122 8.11 15.22 -8.58
N HIS A 123 7.71 14.67 -7.42
CA HIS A 123 8.63 14.21 -6.39
C HIS A 123 8.77 12.69 -6.36
N ARG A 124 9.74 12.21 -5.54
CA ARG A 124 9.96 10.79 -5.30
C ARG A 124 8.66 10.09 -4.86
N THR A 125 7.98 10.65 -3.88
CA THR A 125 6.70 10.11 -3.42
C THR A 125 5.56 10.69 -4.26
N PRO A 126 4.73 9.85 -4.89
CA PRO A 126 3.55 10.33 -5.61
C PRO A 126 2.65 11.20 -4.73
N THR A 127 2.04 12.21 -5.33
CA THR A 127 1.22 13.19 -4.61
C THR A 127 0.13 12.54 -3.77
N LEU A 128 -0.58 11.55 -4.32
CA LEU A 128 -1.68 10.89 -3.59
C LEU A 128 -1.18 10.03 -2.43
N ILE A 129 -0.03 9.37 -2.58
CA ILE A 129 0.54 8.57 -1.48
C ILE A 129 0.99 9.49 -0.35
N LYS A 130 1.63 10.60 -0.69
CA LYS A 130 2.01 11.61 0.30
C LYS A 130 0.79 12.17 1.03
N ARG A 131 -0.30 12.43 0.29
CA ARG A 131 -1.53 12.94 0.89
C ARG A 131 -2.16 11.93 1.85
N ALA A 132 -2.21 10.67 1.48
CA ALA A 132 -2.71 9.61 2.35
C ALA A 132 -1.90 9.51 3.66
N ASP A 133 -0.57 9.58 3.56
CA ASP A 133 0.30 9.59 4.73
C ASP A 133 0.03 10.80 5.64
N GLN A 134 -0.14 12.00 5.06
CA GLN A 134 -0.49 13.20 5.82
C GLN A 134 -1.84 13.06 6.53
N LEU A 135 -2.86 12.53 5.85
CA LEU A 135 -4.18 12.31 6.44
C LEU A 135 -4.15 11.30 7.59
N SER A 136 -3.30 10.29 7.52
CA SER A 136 -3.17 9.29 8.58
C SER A 136 -2.62 9.84 9.89
N ARG A 137 -2.03 11.03 9.85
CA ARG A 137 -1.40 11.68 11.02
C ARG A 137 -2.27 12.76 11.68
N LEU A 138 -3.47 12.94 11.18
CA LEU A 138 -4.41 13.93 11.75
C LEU A 138 -5.00 13.45 13.08
#